data_24133583bfc2ba021988cb3057d2a969
#
_entry.id   24133583bfc2ba021988cb3057d2a969
#
_cell.length_a   1.000
_cell.length_b   1.000
_cell.length_c   1.000
_cell.angle_alpha   90.00
_cell.angle_beta   90.00
_cell.angle_gamma   90.00
#
_symmetry.space_group_name_H-M   'P 1'
#
loop_
_entity.id
_entity.type
_entity.pdbx_description
1 polymer ?
#
loop_
_entity_poly.entity_id
_entity_poly.type
_entity_poly.pdbx_seq_one_letter_code
_entity_poly.pdbx_strand_id
1 'polypeptide(L)'
;MKTRRIKTILLFLSTMPFIGIYAQSIYYVSPHASSGGDGSPATPFHIIHEAVEKARKDKNCTTIYLREGEYILDTPLVLTSADGNDSKELIIRNYPGEKAIISSGITLDLKWEKYKNGIMRAAVKGNPVMDMLIVNGDLRSMARYPDYDKQLFVLMVHLLWQQPRNE
;
A
#
# COMPACT_ATOMS: atom_id res chain seq x y z
N MET A 1 46.86 28.03 44.30
CA MET A 1 45.52 27.51 44.58
C MET A 1 44.63 27.56 43.32
N LYS A 2 45.07 27.04 42.16
CA LYS A 2 44.31 27.16 40.84
C LYS A 2 44.17 25.87 40.08
N THR A 3 44.68 24.74 40.55
CA THR A 3 44.71 23.48 39.77
C THR A 3 43.64 22.44 40.16
N ARG A 4 42.84 22.66 41.20
CA ARG A 4 41.82 21.68 41.66
C ARG A 4 40.46 21.76 40.94
N ARG A 5 40.12 22.88 40.30
CA ARG A 5 38.80 23.07 39.65
C ARG A 5 38.68 22.45 38.26
N ILE A 6 39.79 22.25 37.58
CA ILE A 6 39.78 21.68 36.20
C ILE A 6 39.55 20.17 36.20
N LYS A 7 40.01 19.44 37.22
CA LYS A 7 39.83 17.98 37.31
C LYS A 7 38.37 17.56 37.54
N THR A 8 37.58 18.37 38.21
CA THR A 8 36.16 18.06 38.51
C THR A 8 35.26 18.23 37.30
N ILE A 9 35.59 19.18 36.42
CA ILE A 9 34.82 19.42 35.18
C ILE A 9 35.07 18.32 34.15
N LEU A 10 36.28 17.77 34.07
CA LEU A 10 36.60 16.67 33.13
C LEU A 10 35.92 15.34 33.51
N LEU A 11 35.61 15.13 34.80
CA LEU A 11 34.97 13.90 35.27
C LEU A 11 33.45 13.87 34.97
N PHE A 12 32.81 15.04 34.87
CA PHE A 12 31.38 15.15 34.57
C PHE A 12 31.04 14.95 33.08
N LEU A 13 32.00 15.14 32.20
CA LEU A 13 31.83 14.97 30.75
C LEU A 13 31.86 13.49 30.30
N SER A 14 32.30 12.57 31.17
CA SER A 14 32.46 11.14 30.87
C SER A 14 31.22 10.28 31.11
N THR A 15 30.14 10.83 31.65
CA THR A 15 28.91 10.08 31.98
C THR A 15 27.70 10.47 31.13
N MET A 16 27.91 11.11 29.98
CA MET A 16 26.79 11.28 29.04
C MET A 16 26.38 9.90 28.53
N PRO A 17 25.11 9.45 28.77
CA PRO A 17 24.62 8.23 28.19
C PRO A 17 24.67 8.39 26.67
N PHE A 18 25.30 7.43 26.01
CA PHE A 18 25.30 7.33 24.56
C PHE A 18 23.86 6.99 24.17
N ILE A 19 23.04 8.01 23.91
CA ILE A 19 21.71 7.82 23.34
C ILE A 19 21.96 7.33 21.92
N GLY A 20 21.76 6.04 21.72
CA GLY A 20 21.83 5.45 20.38
C GLY A 20 20.79 6.13 19.48
N ILE A 21 21.24 6.96 18.57
CA ILE A 21 20.38 7.53 17.53
C ILE A 21 20.16 6.40 16.53
N TYR A 22 18.99 5.75 16.57
CA TYR A 22 18.58 4.84 15.51
C TYR A 22 18.33 5.68 14.27
N ALA A 23 19.13 5.48 13.24
CA ALA A 23 18.90 6.11 11.94
C ALA A 23 17.60 5.55 11.35
N GLN A 24 16.66 6.42 11.02
CA GLN A 24 15.43 6.07 10.31
C GLN A 24 15.52 6.59 8.88
N SER A 25 15.28 5.72 7.93
CA SER A 25 15.15 6.10 6.51
C SER A 25 13.70 6.46 6.21
N ILE A 26 13.49 7.57 5.51
CA ILE A 26 12.16 8.01 5.10
C ILE A 26 12.12 8.14 3.59
N TYR A 27 11.17 7.48 2.95
CA TYR A 27 10.93 7.56 1.52
C TYR A 27 9.52 8.05 1.22
N TYR A 28 9.38 8.73 0.10
CA TYR A 28 8.12 9.27 -0.38
C TYR A 28 7.76 8.62 -1.71
N VAL A 29 6.48 8.31 -1.87
CA VAL A 29 5.91 7.77 -3.10
C VAL A 29 4.75 8.68 -3.52
N SER A 30 4.65 9.00 -4.81
CA SER A 30 3.55 9.78 -5.36
C SER A 30 3.14 9.22 -6.72
N PRO A 31 1.86 8.94 -6.99
CA PRO A 31 1.41 8.46 -8.28
C PRO A 31 1.57 9.52 -9.38
N HIS A 32 1.78 10.79 -8.99
CA HIS A 32 2.00 11.90 -9.90
C HIS A 32 3.49 12.20 -10.15
N ALA A 33 4.40 11.46 -9.49
CA ALA A 33 5.84 11.63 -9.70
C ALA A 33 6.27 11.09 -11.07
N SER A 34 7.34 11.64 -11.60
CA SER A 34 8.02 11.06 -12.75
C SER A 34 8.77 9.79 -12.33
N SER A 35 8.89 8.82 -13.25
CA SER A 35 9.72 7.63 -13.02
C SER A 35 11.19 8.02 -12.80
N GLY A 36 11.88 7.23 -11.97
CA GLY A 36 13.31 7.44 -11.68
C GLY A 36 13.57 8.41 -10.51
N GLY A 37 12.58 8.67 -9.67
CA GLY A 37 12.78 9.39 -8.41
C GLY A 37 13.71 8.64 -7.45
N ASP A 38 14.27 9.34 -6.48
CA ASP A 38 15.16 8.78 -5.46
C ASP A 38 14.45 8.52 -4.11
N GLY A 39 13.16 8.84 -4.05
CA GLY A 39 12.33 8.71 -2.86
C GLY A 39 12.43 9.87 -1.88
N SER A 40 13.11 10.95 -2.24
CA SER A 40 13.12 12.19 -1.45
C SER A 40 11.79 12.95 -1.58
N PRO A 41 11.51 13.92 -0.69
CA PRO A 41 10.30 14.76 -0.82
C PRO A 41 10.23 15.53 -2.14
N ALA A 42 11.38 15.88 -2.73
CA ALA A 42 11.47 16.63 -3.98
C ALA A 42 11.31 15.74 -5.22
N THR A 43 11.81 14.52 -5.16
CA THR A 43 11.80 13.52 -6.23
C THR A 43 11.30 12.16 -5.71
N PRO A 44 10.00 12.07 -5.34
CA PRO A 44 9.44 10.84 -4.79
C PRO A 44 9.46 9.71 -5.83
N PHE A 45 9.40 8.48 -5.36
CA PHE A 45 9.19 7.32 -6.24
C PHE A 45 7.81 7.40 -6.89
N HIS A 46 7.69 6.86 -8.09
CA HIS A 46 6.43 6.78 -8.80
C HIS A 46 5.54 5.62 -8.31
N ILE A 47 6.14 4.47 -8.05
CA ILE A 47 5.45 3.24 -7.65
C ILE A 47 5.93 2.74 -6.28
N ILE A 48 5.02 2.09 -5.54
CA ILE A 48 5.30 1.57 -4.18
C ILE A 48 6.43 0.53 -4.21
N HIS A 49 6.51 -0.30 -5.27
CA HIS A 49 7.53 -1.33 -5.42
C HIS A 49 8.95 -0.77 -5.36
N GLU A 50 9.21 0.38 -6.02
CA GLU A 50 10.54 1.03 -5.98
C GLU A 50 10.94 1.42 -4.56
N ALA A 51 9.99 1.95 -3.79
CA ALA A 51 10.24 2.34 -2.41
C ALA A 51 10.52 1.12 -1.51
N VAL A 52 9.78 0.02 -1.69
CA VAL A 52 10.00 -1.23 -0.95
C VAL A 52 11.35 -1.85 -1.34
N GLU A 53 11.70 -1.88 -2.62
CA GLU A 53 13.02 -2.36 -3.06
C GLU A 53 14.18 -1.51 -2.50
N LYS A 54 13.98 -0.21 -2.37
CA LYS A 54 14.95 0.66 -1.73
C LYS A 54 15.05 0.38 -0.24
N ALA A 55 13.92 0.23 0.44
CA ALA A 55 13.84 -0.12 1.86
C ALA A 55 14.51 -1.46 2.18
N ARG A 56 14.40 -2.45 1.28
CA ARG A 56 15.08 -3.76 1.42
C ARG A 56 16.59 -3.64 1.52
N LYS A 57 17.16 -2.70 0.75
CA LYS A 57 18.60 -2.44 0.71
C LYS A 57 19.10 -1.68 1.94
N ASP A 58 18.21 -0.96 2.63
CA ASP A 58 18.54 -0.24 3.84
C ASP A 58 18.65 -1.19 5.03
N LYS A 59 19.57 -0.89 5.93
CA LYS A 59 19.75 -1.63 7.20
C LYS A 59 18.96 -1.02 8.36
N ASN A 60 18.38 0.15 8.14
CA ASN A 60 17.67 0.93 9.16
C ASN A 60 16.17 0.66 9.13
N CYS A 61 15.47 1.03 10.21
CA CYS A 61 14.02 1.17 10.18
C CYS A 61 13.61 2.14 9.07
N THR A 62 12.62 1.78 8.28
CA THR A 62 12.22 2.56 7.11
C THR A 62 10.75 2.91 7.17
N THR A 63 10.44 4.18 6.95
CA THR A 63 9.06 4.64 6.75
C THR A 63 8.85 5.08 5.31
N ILE A 64 7.84 4.53 4.66
CA ILE A 64 7.40 4.91 3.31
C ILE A 64 6.12 5.72 3.44
N TYR A 65 6.16 6.97 3.05
CA TYR A 65 5.00 7.86 3.00
C TYR A 65 4.37 7.84 1.60
N LEU A 66 3.10 7.46 1.55
CA LEU A 66 2.29 7.54 0.34
C LEU A 66 1.63 8.92 0.29
N ARG A 67 1.90 9.69 -0.76
CA ARG A 67 1.28 10.98 -1.02
C ARG A 67 -0.14 10.78 -1.54
N GLU A 68 -0.93 11.83 -1.55
CA GLU A 68 -2.30 11.79 -2.04
C GLU A 68 -2.42 11.23 -3.45
N GLY A 69 -3.40 10.34 -3.66
CA GLY A 69 -3.76 9.77 -4.96
C GLY A 69 -4.08 8.28 -4.92
N GLU A 70 -4.32 7.73 -6.09
CA GLU A 70 -4.61 6.31 -6.29
C GLU A 70 -3.39 5.58 -6.85
N TYR A 71 -3.01 4.50 -6.17
CA TYR A 71 -1.90 3.63 -6.51
C TYR A 71 -2.44 2.32 -7.09
N ILE A 72 -2.35 2.17 -8.41
CA ILE A 72 -2.75 0.94 -9.08
C ILE A 72 -1.57 -0.03 -9.04
N LEU A 73 -1.78 -1.21 -8.46
CA LEU A 73 -0.78 -2.27 -8.40
C LEU A 73 -0.97 -3.22 -9.60
N ASP A 74 -0.13 -3.09 -10.62
CA ASP A 74 -0.12 -3.98 -11.79
C ASP A 74 0.42 -5.38 -11.44
N THR A 75 1.23 -5.45 -10.40
CA THR A 75 1.82 -6.68 -9.86
C THR A 75 1.61 -6.77 -8.36
N PRO A 76 1.49 -7.97 -7.78
CA PRO A 76 1.34 -8.12 -6.34
C PRO A 76 2.50 -7.50 -5.56
N LEU A 77 2.17 -6.71 -4.53
CA LEU A 77 3.16 -6.23 -3.57
C LEU A 77 3.40 -7.33 -2.53
N VAL A 78 4.50 -8.05 -2.68
CA VAL A 78 4.86 -9.14 -1.77
C VAL A 78 5.79 -8.62 -0.69
N LEU A 79 5.35 -8.68 0.57
CA LEU A 79 6.14 -8.38 1.75
C LEU A 79 6.46 -9.69 2.48
N THR A 80 7.70 -9.81 2.93
CA THR A 80 8.21 -11.01 3.60
C THR A 80 8.86 -10.64 4.94
N SER A 81 9.24 -11.62 5.74
CA SER A 81 10.00 -11.38 6.98
C SER A 81 11.37 -10.72 6.75
N ALA A 82 11.87 -10.72 5.51
CA ALA A 82 13.10 -10.00 5.15
C ALA A 82 12.89 -8.48 5.05
N ASP A 83 11.65 -8.03 4.87
CA ASP A 83 11.31 -6.61 4.75
C ASP A 83 11.18 -5.92 6.12
N GLY A 84 10.83 -6.69 7.17
CA GLY A 84 10.76 -6.21 8.54
C GLY A 84 10.93 -7.33 9.55
N ASN A 85 11.62 -7.04 10.64
CA ASN A 85 11.83 -7.95 11.77
C ASN A 85 12.04 -7.11 13.04
N ASP A 86 12.32 -7.74 14.18
CA ASP A 86 12.52 -7.07 15.47
C ASP A 86 13.62 -5.98 15.47
N SER A 87 14.56 -6.05 14.52
CA SER A 87 15.68 -5.11 14.41
C SER A 87 15.51 -4.09 13.29
N LYS A 88 14.58 -4.36 12.36
CA LYS A 88 14.31 -3.52 11.19
C LYS A 88 12.82 -3.45 10.94
N GLU A 89 12.23 -2.29 11.19
CA GLU A 89 10.81 -2.04 10.96
C GLU A 89 10.59 -1.41 9.59
N LEU A 90 9.60 -1.91 8.84
CA LEU A 90 9.09 -1.28 7.63
C LEU A 90 7.66 -0.79 7.86
N ILE A 91 7.48 0.52 7.80
CA ILE A 91 6.18 1.18 7.93
C ILE A 91 5.77 1.74 6.57
N ILE A 92 4.61 1.34 6.07
CA ILE A 92 4.00 1.94 4.88
C ILE A 92 2.72 2.63 5.35
N ARG A 93 2.63 3.95 5.14
CA ARG A 93 1.48 4.73 5.59
C ARG A 93 1.26 5.95 4.70
N ASN A 94 0.06 6.50 4.74
CA ASN A 94 -0.22 7.76 4.07
C ASN A 94 0.55 8.92 4.73
N TYR A 95 0.86 9.94 3.93
CA TYR A 95 1.39 11.20 4.47
C TYR A 95 0.33 11.87 5.36
N PRO A 96 0.72 12.47 6.50
CA PRO A 96 -0.25 13.10 7.41
C PRO A 96 -1.15 14.10 6.71
N GLY A 97 -2.47 13.91 6.85
CA GLY A 97 -3.49 14.77 6.24
C GLY A 97 -3.83 14.46 4.79
N GLU A 98 -3.13 13.53 4.15
CA GLU A 98 -3.37 13.11 2.76
C GLU A 98 -4.10 11.77 2.68
N LYS A 99 -4.87 11.55 1.60
CA LYS A 99 -5.59 10.31 1.35
C LYS A 99 -4.89 9.53 0.24
N ALA A 100 -4.35 8.37 0.58
CA ALA A 100 -3.78 7.42 -0.37
C ALA A 100 -4.71 6.20 -0.50
N ILE A 101 -5.02 5.78 -1.73
CA ILE A 101 -5.84 4.61 -2.04
C ILE A 101 -4.97 3.64 -2.80
N ILE A 102 -4.85 2.40 -2.32
CA ILE A 102 -4.16 1.33 -3.03
C ILE A 102 -5.22 0.44 -3.67
N SER A 103 -5.12 0.23 -4.97
CA SER A 103 -6.05 -0.57 -5.76
C SER A 103 -5.28 -1.60 -6.58
N SER A 104 -5.78 -2.83 -6.67
CA SER A 104 -5.27 -3.87 -7.56
C SER A 104 -6.12 -4.03 -8.82
N GLY A 105 -7.08 -3.13 -9.02
CA GLY A 105 -7.96 -3.14 -10.19
C GLY A 105 -7.27 -2.59 -11.44
N ILE A 106 -7.77 -2.98 -12.61
CA ILE A 106 -7.36 -2.41 -13.90
C ILE A 106 -8.41 -1.36 -14.30
N THR A 107 -7.95 -0.15 -14.58
CA THR A 107 -8.83 0.88 -15.15
C THR A 107 -9.08 0.57 -16.62
N LEU A 108 -10.36 0.42 -16.97
CA LEU A 108 -10.76 0.14 -18.34
C LEU A 108 -11.18 1.44 -19.05
N ASP A 109 -10.47 1.83 -20.10
CA ASP A 109 -10.91 2.90 -21.01
C ASP A 109 -11.86 2.29 -22.05
N LEU A 110 -13.16 2.44 -21.80
CA LEU A 110 -14.22 1.82 -22.57
C LEU A 110 -14.91 2.81 -23.49
N LYS A 111 -15.01 2.47 -24.78
CA LYS A 111 -15.84 3.20 -25.75
C LYS A 111 -17.21 2.59 -25.75
N TRP A 112 -18.17 3.30 -25.11
CA TRP A 112 -19.54 2.85 -25.00
C TRP A 112 -20.34 3.13 -26.25
N GLU A 113 -21.07 2.13 -26.75
CA GLU A 113 -22.01 2.27 -27.86
C GLU A 113 -23.40 1.75 -27.49
N LYS A 114 -24.43 2.31 -28.11
CA LYS A 114 -25.81 1.85 -27.93
C LYS A 114 -25.95 0.47 -28.59
N TYR A 115 -26.54 -0.44 -27.86
CA TYR A 115 -26.83 -1.79 -28.40
C TYR A 115 -28.32 -1.93 -28.72
N LYS A 116 -29.18 -2.30 -27.77
CA LYS A 116 -30.62 -2.40 -27.92
C LYS A 116 -31.33 -2.17 -26.59
N ASN A 117 -32.60 -1.73 -26.64
CA ASN A 117 -33.45 -1.61 -25.45
C ASN A 117 -32.80 -0.81 -24.30
N GLY A 118 -32.07 0.27 -24.61
CA GLY A 118 -31.37 1.09 -23.61
C GLY A 118 -30.08 0.48 -23.08
N ILE A 119 -29.68 -0.71 -23.51
CA ILE A 119 -28.43 -1.36 -23.11
C ILE A 119 -27.28 -0.70 -23.86
N MET A 120 -26.23 -0.40 -23.12
CA MET A 120 -24.93 0.04 -23.64
C MET A 120 -23.96 -1.13 -23.65
N ARG A 121 -23.07 -1.19 -24.64
CA ARG A 121 -21.99 -2.18 -24.70
C ARG A 121 -20.66 -1.51 -24.98
N ALA A 122 -19.59 -2.13 -24.55
CA ALA A 122 -18.24 -1.74 -24.89
C ALA A 122 -17.37 -2.99 -25.07
N ALA A 123 -16.45 -2.95 -26.04
CA ALA A 123 -15.49 -4.01 -26.23
C ALA A 123 -14.33 -3.86 -25.26
N VAL A 124 -13.97 -4.92 -24.56
CA VAL A 124 -12.79 -4.99 -23.70
C VAL A 124 -11.67 -5.68 -24.46
N LYS A 125 -10.53 -5.00 -24.59
CA LYS A 125 -9.35 -5.57 -25.25
C LYS A 125 -8.70 -6.63 -24.35
N GLY A 126 -8.18 -7.70 -24.96
CA GLY A 126 -7.38 -8.71 -24.27
C GLY A 126 -8.17 -9.77 -23.51
N ASN A 127 -9.51 -9.74 -23.55
CA ASN A 127 -10.38 -10.71 -22.88
C ASN A 127 -9.96 -11.05 -21.43
N PRO A 128 -9.85 -10.03 -20.55
CA PRO A 128 -9.43 -10.24 -19.16
C PRO A 128 -10.47 -11.12 -18.44
N VAL A 129 -10.00 -11.98 -17.56
CA VAL A 129 -10.86 -12.66 -16.58
C VAL A 129 -11.26 -11.59 -15.55
N MET A 130 -12.57 -11.32 -15.46
CA MET A 130 -13.11 -10.33 -14.53
C MET A 130 -13.88 -11.02 -13.42
N ASP A 131 -13.39 -10.94 -12.21
CA ASP A 131 -14.10 -11.43 -11.01
C ASP A 131 -14.98 -10.36 -10.38
N MET A 132 -14.58 -9.12 -10.50
CA MET A 132 -15.28 -7.95 -9.92
C MET A 132 -15.32 -6.80 -10.92
N LEU A 133 -16.43 -6.06 -10.91
CA LEU A 133 -16.61 -4.84 -11.67
C LEU A 133 -16.99 -3.70 -10.71
N ILE A 134 -16.19 -2.65 -10.69
CA ILE A 134 -16.47 -1.43 -9.91
C ILE A 134 -16.80 -0.31 -10.89
N VAL A 135 -17.93 0.34 -10.69
CA VAL A 135 -18.35 1.48 -11.50
C VAL A 135 -18.69 2.64 -10.57
N ASN A 136 -17.98 3.77 -10.72
CA ASN A 136 -18.12 4.95 -9.87
C ASN A 136 -17.94 4.67 -8.37
N GLY A 137 -17.02 3.78 -8.01
CA GLY A 137 -16.75 3.38 -6.63
C GLY A 137 -17.68 2.29 -6.07
N ASP A 138 -18.72 1.89 -6.81
CA ASP A 138 -19.66 0.85 -6.39
C ASP A 138 -19.33 -0.49 -7.03
N LEU A 139 -19.33 -1.54 -6.22
CA LEU A 139 -19.24 -2.91 -6.70
C LEU A 139 -20.54 -3.30 -7.40
N ARG A 140 -20.42 -3.73 -8.67
CA ARG A 140 -21.55 -4.20 -9.49
C ARG A 140 -21.61 -5.71 -9.55
N SER A 141 -22.82 -6.24 -9.50
CA SER A 141 -23.04 -7.67 -9.69
C SER A 141 -22.87 -8.04 -11.17
N MET A 142 -22.08 -9.06 -11.43
CA MET A 142 -21.96 -9.62 -12.78
C MET A 142 -23.28 -10.25 -13.20
N ALA A 143 -23.67 -10.05 -14.48
CA ALA A 143 -24.85 -10.72 -15.04
C ALA A 143 -24.64 -12.24 -15.02
N ARG A 144 -25.62 -12.98 -14.54
CA ARG A 144 -25.62 -14.44 -14.49
C ARG A 144 -27.03 -14.99 -14.66
N TYR A 145 -27.12 -16.24 -15.01
CA TYR A 145 -28.39 -16.98 -15.06
C TYR A 145 -28.35 -18.10 -14.02
N PRO A 146 -29.39 -18.24 -13.17
CA PRO A 146 -30.48 -17.29 -12.91
C PRO A 146 -30.00 -15.97 -12.32
N ASP A 147 -30.85 -14.94 -12.36
CA ASP A 147 -30.53 -13.59 -11.89
C ASP A 147 -29.97 -13.55 -10.47
N TYR A 148 -29.12 -12.55 -10.21
CA TYR A 148 -28.52 -12.38 -8.88
C TYR A 148 -29.57 -11.94 -7.85
N ASP A 149 -29.79 -12.77 -6.83
CA ASP A 149 -30.59 -12.43 -5.67
C ASP A 149 -29.70 -12.33 -4.42
N LYS A 150 -29.62 -11.12 -3.84
CA LYS A 150 -28.84 -10.88 -2.62
C LYS A 150 -29.29 -11.74 -1.45
N GLN A 151 -30.60 -12.02 -1.34
CA GLN A 151 -31.15 -12.78 -0.21
C GLN A 151 -30.77 -14.27 -0.30
N LEU A 152 -30.80 -14.83 -1.50
CA LEU A 152 -30.36 -16.22 -1.75
C LEU A 152 -28.86 -16.40 -1.48
N PHE A 153 -28.03 -15.40 -1.81
CA PHE A 153 -26.59 -15.47 -1.53
C PHE A 153 -26.29 -15.53 -0.04
N VAL A 154 -26.94 -14.69 0.75
CA VAL A 154 -26.79 -14.67 2.23
C VAL A 154 -27.25 -16.00 2.84
N LEU A 155 -28.37 -16.54 2.38
CA LEU A 155 -28.89 -17.85 2.83
C LEU A 155 -27.93 -18.99 2.45
N MET A 156 -27.35 -18.99 1.26
CA MET A 156 -26.43 -20.04 0.82
C MET A 156 -25.13 -20.01 1.62
N VAL A 157 -24.57 -18.84 1.92
CA VAL A 157 -23.37 -18.69 2.77
C VAL A 157 -23.70 -19.17 4.20
N HIS A 158 -24.87 -18.84 4.74
CA HIS A 158 -25.28 -19.27 6.07
C HIS A 158 -25.44 -20.80 6.15
N LEU A 159 -26.05 -21.43 5.16
CA LEU A 159 -26.20 -22.88 5.08
C LEU A 159 -24.87 -23.61 4.92
N LEU A 160 -23.94 -23.08 4.15
CA LEU A 160 -22.59 -23.65 4.01
C LEU A 160 -21.77 -23.54 5.30
N TRP A 161 -22.05 -22.54 6.14
CA TRP A 161 -21.38 -22.37 7.44
C TRP A 161 -21.90 -23.35 8.50
N GLN A 162 -23.15 -23.84 8.36
CA GLN A 162 -23.78 -24.81 9.27
C GLN A 162 -23.49 -26.27 8.93
N GLN A 163 -22.80 -26.57 7.81
CA GLN A 163 -22.40 -27.93 7.50
C GLN A 163 -21.34 -28.40 8.51
N PRO A 164 -21.57 -29.51 9.25
CA PRO A 164 -20.53 -30.07 10.12
C PRO A 164 -19.30 -30.41 9.26
N ARG A 165 -18.15 -29.93 9.70
CA ARG A 165 -16.88 -30.38 9.11
C ARG A 165 -16.71 -31.85 9.51
N ASN A 166 -16.82 -32.73 8.54
CA ASN A 166 -16.41 -34.12 8.74
C ASN A 166 -14.92 -34.12 9.01
N GLU A 167 -14.53 -34.50 10.23
CA GLU A 167 -13.17 -34.81 10.63
C GLU A 167 -12.69 -36.09 9.93
#